data_d1c4553d175207c106fa6a92d6b55324
#
_entry.id   d1c4553d175207c106fa6a92d6b55324
#
_cell.length_a   1.000
_cell.length_b   1.000
_cell.length_c   1.000
_cell.angle_alpha   90.00
_cell.angle_beta   90.00
_cell.angle_gamma   90.00
#
_symmetry.space_group_name_H-M   'P 1'
#
loop_
_entity.id
_entity.type
_entity.pdbx_description
1 polymer ?
#
loop_
_entity_poly.entity_id
_entity_poly.type
_entity_poly.pdbx_seq_one_letter_code
_entity_poly.pdbx_strand_id
1 'polypeptide(L)'
;MNIAFDFGITNTDVVINNKSKNQFFTFPTEKIDKNFISKILSSIEVNLNEIKNIAVTGGKSNDLDDEYMSIPITKINEVDAIGKGVKELYKTGENPFVAISAGTGTACIYHADGKFNYLGGISIGGGTLQGLSKHLINNTNNEDIE
;
A
#
# COMPACT_ATOMS: atom_id res chain seq x y z
N MET A 1 12.60 12.83 7.70
CA MET A 1 11.27 12.40 7.21
C MET A 1 11.11 10.90 7.33
N ASN A 2 9.88 10.37 7.27
CA ASN A 2 9.62 8.93 7.14
C ASN A 2 8.93 8.69 5.80
N ILE A 3 9.19 7.54 5.19
CA ILE A 3 8.55 7.15 3.93
C ILE A 3 7.88 5.79 4.14
N ALA A 4 6.71 5.61 3.57
CA ALA A 4 6.05 4.30 3.57
C ALA A 4 5.69 3.90 2.13
N PHE A 5 5.85 2.60 1.84
CA PHE A 5 5.48 1.96 0.58
C PHE A 5 4.42 0.90 0.86
N ASP A 6 3.33 0.96 0.13
CA ASP A 6 2.37 -0.15 0.00
C ASP A 6 2.56 -0.80 -1.37
N PHE A 7 3.15 -1.98 -1.37
CA PHE A 7 3.44 -2.74 -2.58
C PHE A 7 2.22 -3.58 -3.01
N GLY A 8 1.27 -2.93 -3.67
CA GLY A 8 0.17 -3.63 -4.30
C GLY A 8 0.60 -4.42 -5.55
N ILE A 9 -0.26 -5.30 -6.04
CA ILE A 9 0.02 -6.10 -7.25
C ILE A 9 0.07 -5.21 -8.50
N THR A 10 -0.83 -4.26 -8.62
CA THR A 10 -0.95 -3.38 -9.79
C THR A 10 -0.20 -2.08 -9.59
N ASN A 11 -0.38 -1.46 -8.43
CA ASN A 11 0.20 -0.18 -8.08
C ASN A 11 0.96 -0.27 -6.76
N THR A 12 2.02 0.51 -6.67
CA THR A 12 2.76 0.80 -5.43
C THR A 12 2.43 2.22 -5.00
N ASP A 13 1.81 2.35 -3.84
CA ASP A 13 1.51 3.64 -3.24
C ASP A 13 2.61 4.04 -2.27
N VAL A 14 2.99 5.32 -2.31
CA VAL A 14 4.06 5.87 -1.49
C VAL A 14 3.57 7.09 -0.75
N VAL A 15 3.86 7.16 0.54
CA VAL A 15 3.62 8.36 1.33
C VAL A 15 4.91 8.85 1.95
N ILE A 16 5.18 10.14 1.80
CA ILE A 16 6.22 10.85 2.51
C ILE A 16 5.58 11.61 3.66
N ASN A 17 5.98 11.28 4.87
CA ASN A 17 5.58 12.01 6.07
C ASN A 17 6.71 12.93 6.50
N ASN A 18 6.51 14.22 6.32
CA ASN A 18 7.42 15.26 6.79
C ASN A 18 6.65 16.15 7.76
N LYS A 19 6.83 15.94 9.08
CA LYS A 19 6.24 16.62 10.25
C LYS A 19 5.05 17.56 10.04
N SER A 20 4.97 18.28 8.92
CA SER A 20 3.95 19.28 8.59
C SER A 20 2.97 18.84 7.50
N LYS A 21 3.31 17.84 6.68
CA LYS A 21 2.49 17.44 5.52
C LYS A 21 2.80 16.02 5.06
N ASN A 22 1.74 15.30 4.67
CA ASN A 22 1.87 14.06 3.91
C ASN A 22 1.81 14.37 2.42
N GLN A 23 2.70 13.75 1.64
CA GLN A 23 2.67 13.74 0.18
C GLN A 23 2.43 12.31 -0.27
N PHE A 24 1.57 12.13 -1.27
CA PHE A 24 1.14 10.82 -1.77
C PHE A 24 1.54 10.70 -3.24
N PHE A 25 2.03 9.52 -3.60
CA PHE A 25 2.44 9.18 -4.96
C PHE A 25 1.99 7.76 -5.27
N THR A 26 1.67 7.49 -6.52
CA THR A 26 1.31 6.16 -7.01
C THR A 26 2.14 5.82 -8.23
N PHE A 27 2.69 4.62 -8.27
CA PHE A 27 3.51 4.10 -9.36
C PHE A 27 2.99 2.74 -9.80
N PRO A 28 3.07 2.38 -11.08
CA PRO A 28 2.88 1.01 -11.49
C PRO A 28 3.87 0.10 -10.77
N THR A 29 3.38 -1.02 -10.22
CA THR A 29 4.26 -1.96 -9.52
C THR A 29 5.15 -2.70 -10.51
N GLU A 30 6.45 -2.68 -10.23
CA GLU A 30 7.46 -3.48 -10.91
C GLU A 30 7.95 -4.59 -9.98
N LYS A 31 9.06 -5.25 -10.33
CA LYS A 31 9.70 -6.21 -9.42
C LYS A 31 10.12 -5.50 -8.14
N ILE A 32 9.59 -5.98 -7.01
CA ILE A 32 9.87 -5.39 -5.69
C ILE A 32 11.27 -5.80 -5.26
N ASP A 33 12.22 -4.85 -5.38
CA ASP A 33 13.60 -4.98 -4.96
C ASP A 33 14.19 -3.59 -4.66
N LYS A 34 15.48 -3.56 -4.28
CA LYS A 34 16.19 -2.30 -3.99
C LYS A 34 16.23 -1.34 -5.19
N ASN A 35 16.26 -1.85 -6.41
CA ASN A 35 16.31 -1.02 -7.61
C ASN A 35 14.98 -0.30 -7.81
N PHE A 36 13.86 -0.97 -7.55
CA PHE A 36 12.54 -0.36 -7.66
C PHE A 36 12.37 0.75 -6.61
N ILE A 37 12.81 0.51 -5.36
CA ILE A 37 12.84 1.57 -4.33
C ILE A 37 13.70 2.75 -4.78
N SER A 38 14.91 2.49 -5.30
CA SER A 38 15.79 3.54 -5.84
C SER A 38 15.14 4.36 -6.94
N LYS A 39 14.47 3.69 -7.89
CA LYS A 39 13.77 4.33 -9.01
C LYS A 39 12.68 5.27 -8.51
N ILE A 40 11.87 4.81 -7.56
CA ILE A 40 10.81 5.63 -6.97
C ILE A 40 11.40 6.83 -6.23
N LEU A 41 12.35 6.60 -5.31
CA LEU A 41 12.95 7.67 -4.51
C LEU A 41 13.63 8.73 -5.40
N SER A 42 14.26 8.32 -6.49
CA SER A 42 14.85 9.25 -7.47
C SER A 42 13.80 10.07 -8.21
N SER A 43 12.66 9.45 -8.58
CA SER A 43 11.60 10.13 -9.34
C SER A 43 10.84 11.17 -8.52
N ILE A 44 10.81 11.02 -7.18
CA ILE A 44 10.18 11.99 -6.26
C ILE A 44 11.20 12.95 -5.64
N GLU A 45 12.45 12.94 -6.12
CA GLU A 45 13.53 13.86 -5.75
C GLU A 45 13.79 13.93 -4.23
N VAL A 46 13.69 12.79 -3.53
CA VAL A 46 13.91 12.72 -2.08
C VAL A 46 15.40 12.65 -1.77
N ASN A 47 15.84 13.50 -0.85
CA ASN A 47 17.18 13.42 -0.30
C ASN A 47 17.28 12.26 0.71
N LEU A 48 18.05 11.23 0.35
CA LEU A 48 18.24 10.03 1.17
C LEU A 48 18.73 10.34 2.59
N ASN A 49 19.58 11.36 2.74
CA ASN A 49 20.13 11.75 4.05
C ASN A 49 19.07 12.28 5.04
N GLU A 50 17.90 12.64 4.54
CA GLU A 50 16.79 13.11 5.37
C GLU A 50 15.83 12.00 5.79
N ILE A 51 15.94 10.83 5.17
CA ILE A 51 15.09 9.68 5.48
C ILE A 51 15.58 9.04 6.77
N LYS A 52 14.68 8.93 7.76
CA LYS A 52 14.97 8.31 9.05
C LYS A 52 14.56 6.83 9.08
N ASN A 53 13.48 6.50 8.41
CA ASN A 53 12.92 5.16 8.36
C ASN A 53 12.08 4.99 7.10
N ILE A 54 12.11 3.78 6.55
CA ILE A 54 11.24 3.32 5.47
C ILE A 54 10.31 2.27 6.06
N ALA A 55 9.00 2.48 5.99
CA ALA A 55 8.02 1.45 6.30
C ALA A 55 7.56 0.77 5.01
N VAL A 56 7.34 -0.53 5.05
CA VAL A 56 6.87 -1.29 3.89
C VAL A 56 5.71 -2.21 4.28
N THR A 57 4.73 -2.33 3.38
CA THR A 57 3.60 -3.27 3.49
C THR A 57 3.24 -3.81 2.10
N GLY A 58 2.25 -4.70 2.04
CA GLY A 58 1.79 -5.31 0.80
C GLY A 58 2.58 -6.55 0.39
N GLY A 59 2.20 -7.12 -0.75
CA GLY A 59 2.75 -8.38 -1.24
C GLY A 59 4.25 -8.32 -1.48
N LYS A 60 5.00 -9.36 -1.11
CA LYS A 60 6.46 -9.49 -1.25
C LYS A 60 7.31 -8.44 -0.51
N SER A 61 6.72 -7.53 0.27
CA SER A 61 7.49 -6.60 1.10
C SER A 61 8.37 -7.33 2.12
N ASN A 62 7.97 -8.54 2.52
CA ASN A 62 8.75 -9.39 3.44
C ASN A 62 10.05 -9.90 2.82
N ASP A 63 10.17 -9.96 1.49
CA ASP A 63 11.37 -10.42 0.78
C ASP A 63 12.46 -9.34 0.71
N LEU A 64 12.12 -8.09 1.05
CA LEU A 64 13.10 -7.01 1.15
C LEU A 64 14.02 -7.21 2.35
N ASP A 65 15.26 -6.71 2.23
CA ASP A 65 16.19 -6.65 3.37
C ASP A 65 15.64 -5.73 4.47
N ASP A 66 16.25 -5.80 5.66
CA ASP A 66 15.84 -4.98 6.81
C ASP A 66 16.40 -3.54 6.75
N GLU A 67 17.18 -3.23 5.69
CA GLU A 67 17.73 -1.91 5.45
C GLU A 67 17.86 -1.58 3.94
N TYR A 68 17.79 -0.30 3.63
CA TYR A 68 18.08 0.26 2.32
C TYR A 68 19.10 1.41 2.47
N MET A 69 20.33 1.23 1.95
CA MET A 69 21.42 2.22 2.07
C MET A 69 21.62 2.74 3.50
N SER A 70 21.65 1.83 4.47
CA SER A 70 21.76 2.10 5.92
C SER A 70 20.52 2.81 6.52
N ILE A 71 19.42 2.93 5.78
CA ILE A 71 18.15 3.39 6.30
C ILE A 71 17.34 2.16 6.74
N PRO A 72 16.89 2.08 8.00
CA PRO A 72 16.13 0.93 8.47
C PRO A 72 14.79 0.78 7.75
N ILE A 73 14.44 -0.47 7.42
CA ILE A 73 13.14 -0.85 6.85
C ILE A 73 12.30 -1.51 7.92
N THR A 74 11.13 -0.97 8.17
CA THR A 74 10.12 -1.54 9.07
C THR A 74 9.03 -2.22 8.25
N LYS A 75 8.92 -3.55 8.37
CA LYS A 75 7.88 -4.33 7.69
C LYS A 75 6.60 -4.31 8.51
N ILE A 76 5.49 -3.92 7.89
CA ILE A 76 4.17 -3.81 8.51
C ILE A 76 3.25 -4.85 7.88
N ASN A 77 2.53 -5.60 8.71
CA ASN A 77 1.50 -6.51 8.22
C ASN A 77 0.40 -5.74 7.48
N GLU A 78 -0.06 -6.25 6.35
CA GLU A 78 -1.04 -5.57 5.48
C GLU A 78 -2.37 -5.34 6.20
N VAL A 79 -2.85 -6.29 7.01
CA VAL A 79 -4.08 -6.15 7.80
C VAL A 79 -3.96 -4.98 8.78
N ASP A 80 -2.82 -4.88 9.47
CA ASP A 80 -2.54 -3.78 10.40
C ASP A 80 -2.42 -2.43 9.66
N ALA A 81 -1.79 -2.42 8.49
CA ALA A 81 -1.63 -1.20 7.70
C ALA A 81 -2.98 -0.66 7.23
N ILE A 82 -3.83 -1.51 6.65
CA ILE A 82 -5.18 -1.14 6.22
C ILE A 82 -6.02 -0.69 7.43
N GLY A 83 -6.04 -1.48 8.51
CA GLY A 83 -6.81 -1.16 9.70
C GLY A 83 -6.43 0.18 10.34
N LYS A 84 -5.13 0.43 10.49
CA LYS A 84 -4.60 1.71 11.00
C LYS A 84 -4.89 2.87 10.05
N GLY A 85 -4.79 2.62 8.74
CA GLY A 85 -5.13 3.62 7.72
C GLY A 85 -6.58 4.06 7.82
N VAL A 86 -7.52 3.12 7.91
CA VAL A 86 -8.95 3.40 8.10
C VAL A 86 -9.18 4.17 9.41
N LYS A 87 -8.60 3.70 10.51
CA LYS A 87 -8.70 4.36 11.82
C LYS A 87 -8.26 5.81 11.77
N GLU A 88 -7.15 6.10 11.08
CA GLU A 88 -6.62 7.46 10.94
C GLU A 88 -7.47 8.32 10.01
N LEU A 89 -7.90 7.80 8.87
CA LEU A 89 -8.69 8.56 7.88
C LEU A 89 -10.07 8.95 8.41
N TYR A 90 -10.76 8.01 9.05
CA TYR A 90 -12.14 8.20 9.50
C TYR A 90 -12.24 8.61 10.98
N LYS A 91 -11.10 8.73 11.67
CA LYS A 91 -11.03 9.12 13.10
C LYS A 91 -11.95 8.26 13.98
N THR A 92 -12.00 6.96 13.71
CA THR A 92 -12.91 6.03 14.40
C THR A 92 -12.61 5.85 15.89
N GLY A 93 -11.41 6.27 16.34
CA GLY A 93 -10.97 6.03 17.71
C GLY A 93 -10.87 4.52 18.02
N GLU A 94 -11.43 4.09 19.14
CA GLU A 94 -11.47 2.67 19.52
C GLU A 94 -12.81 1.98 19.14
N ASN A 95 -13.69 2.69 18.42
CA ASN A 95 -14.96 2.11 17.99
C ASN A 95 -14.74 0.90 17.07
N PRO A 96 -15.49 -0.18 17.22
CA PRO A 96 -15.45 -1.29 16.29
C PRO A 96 -15.87 -0.87 14.87
N PHE A 97 -15.20 -1.44 13.87
CA PHE A 97 -15.54 -1.21 12.46
C PHE A 97 -15.16 -2.41 11.59
N VAL A 98 -15.76 -2.47 10.42
CA VAL A 98 -15.34 -3.34 9.32
C VAL A 98 -14.78 -2.47 8.22
N ALA A 99 -13.60 -2.82 7.72
CA ALA A 99 -12.99 -2.19 6.56
C ALA A 99 -12.97 -3.17 5.39
N ILE A 100 -13.37 -2.70 4.22
CA ILE A 100 -13.27 -3.45 2.97
C ILE A 100 -12.27 -2.71 2.08
N SER A 101 -11.16 -3.38 1.76
CA SER A 101 -10.14 -2.87 0.84
C SER A 101 -10.29 -3.60 -0.49
N ALA A 102 -10.69 -2.88 -1.55
CA ALA A 102 -10.89 -3.41 -2.89
C ALA A 102 -9.81 -2.85 -3.83
N GLY A 103 -8.66 -3.53 -3.87
CA GLY A 103 -7.55 -3.25 -4.79
C GLY A 103 -7.58 -4.16 -6.02
N THR A 104 -6.53 -4.95 -6.26
CA THR A 104 -6.54 -6.03 -7.28
C THR A 104 -7.48 -7.14 -6.84
N GLY A 105 -7.40 -7.56 -5.58
CA GLY A 105 -8.39 -8.38 -4.88
C GLY A 105 -9.18 -7.56 -3.88
N THR A 106 -10.01 -8.24 -3.06
CA THR A 106 -10.78 -7.62 -1.99
C THR A 106 -10.44 -8.29 -0.67
N ALA A 107 -10.13 -7.49 0.35
CA ALA A 107 -9.89 -7.93 1.72
C ALA A 107 -10.91 -7.31 2.67
N CYS A 108 -11.36 -8.08 3.66
CA CYS A 108 -12.26 -7.63 4.72
C CYS A 108 -11.55 -7.75 6.07
N ILE A 109 -11.51 -6.64 6.81
CA ILE A 109 -10.79 -6.52 8.08
C ILE A 109 -11.75 -6.00 9.14
N TYR A 110 -11.74 -6.63 10.31
CA TYR A 110 -12.51 -6.21 11.46
C TYR A 110 -11.61 -5.63 12.56
N HIS A 111 -11.99 -4.47 13.08
CA HIS A 111 -11.37 -3.86 14.26
C HIS A 111 -12.28 -3.95 15.46
N ALA A 112 -11.77 -4.50 16.55
CA ALA A 112 -12.36 -4.40 17.89
C ALA A 112 -11.27 -4.64 18.93
N ASP A 113 -11.45 -4.09 20.13
CA ASP A 113 -10.56 -4.28 21.29
C ASP A 113 -9.08 -3.97 20.96
N GLY A 114 -8.85 -2.94 20.14
CA GLY A 114 -7.52 -2.51 19.73
C GLY A 114 -6.78 -3.45 18.77
N LYS A 115 -7.47 -4.48 18.21
CA LYS A 115 -6.91 -5.48 17.31
C LYS A 115 -7.54 -5.41 15.93
N PHE A 116 -6.75 -5.68 14.90
CA PHE A 116 -7.22 -5.87 13.54
C PHE A 116 -7.19 -7.35 13.19
N ASN A 117 -8.33 -7.87 12.71
CA ASN A 117 -8.49 -9.27 12.36
C ASN A 117 -8.90 -9.38 10.89
N TYR A 118 -8.21 -10.24 10.15
CA TYR A 118 -8.60 -10.56 8.78
C TYR A 118 -9.83 -11.48 8.81
N LEU A 119 -10.97 -11.03 8.28
CA LEU A 119 -12.19 -11.81 8.19
C LEU A 119 -12.24 -12.71 6.97
N GLY A 120 -11.50 -12.37 5.94
CA GLY A 120 -11.45 -13.08 4.67
C GLY A 120 -11.31 -12.13 3.49
N GLY A 121 -11.29 -12.69 2.30
CA GLY A 121 -11.18 -11.92 1.06
C GLY A 121 -11.34 -12.82 -0.15
N ILE A 122 -11.41 -12.19 -1.30
CA ILE A 122 -11.45 -12.86 -2.60
C ILE A 122 -10.41 -12.23 -3.53
N SER A 123 -9.92 -13.01 -4.50
CA SER A 123 -8.98 -12.52 -5.49
C SER A 123 -9.61 -11.67 -6.61
N ILE A 124 -10.85 -11.20 -6.39
CA ILE A 124 -11.58 -10.32 -7.31
C ILE A 124 -11.70 -8.95 -6.66
N GLY A 125 -11.22 -7.94 -7.37
CA GLY A 125 -11.32 -6.53 -7.04
C GLY A 125 -11.24 -5.71 -8.32
N GLY A 126 -11.16 -4.39 -8.22
CA GLY A 126 -11.11 -3.50 -9.37
C GLY A 126 -9.98 -3.83 -10.35
N GLY A 127 -8.77 -4.10 -9.88
CA GLY A 127 -7.65 -4.48 -10.73
C GLY A 127 -7.85 -5.82 -11.47
N THR A 128 -8.51 -6.79 -10.83
CA THR A 128 -8.88 -8.05 -11.49
C THR A 128 -9.90 -7.81 -12.59
N LEU A 129 -10.92 -6.98 -12.34
CA LEU A 129 -11.93 -6.62 -13.34
C LEU A 129 -11.30 -5.90 -14.54
N GLN A 130 -10.43 -4.93 -14.30
CA GLN A 130 -9.68 -4.26 -15.37
C GLN A 130 -8.83 -5.23 -16.19
N GLY A 131 -8.11 -6.14 -15.52
CA GLY A 131 -7.29 -7.15 -16.21
C GLY A 131 -8.11 -8.08 -17.08
N LEU A 132 -9.26 -8.54 -16.57
CA LEU A 132 -10.19 -9.39 -17.34
C LEU A 132 -10.80 -8.63 -18.51
N SER A 133 -11.26 -7.39 -18.30
CA SER A 133 -11.83 -6.55 -19.35
C SER A 133 -10.83 -6.27 -20.45
N LYS A 134 -9.57 -5.96 -20.11
CA LYS A 134 -8.51 -5.83 -21.09
C LYS A 134 -8.30 -7.09 -21.89
N HIS A 135 -8.28 -8.25 -21.22
CA HIS A 135 -8.01 -9.52 -21.86
C HIS A 135 -9.17 -10.00 -22.77
N LEU A 136 -10.41 -9.84 -22.31
CA LEU A 136 -11.60 -10.36 -22.96
C LEU A 136 -12.16 -9.43 -24.05
N ILE A 137 -12.15 -8.12 -23.80
CA ILE A 137 -12.78 -7.12 -24.69
C ILE A 137 -11.85 -5.99 -25.12
N ASN A 138 -10.57 -6.08 -24.75
CA ASN A 138 -9.53 -5.06 -25.01
C ASN A 138 -9.90 -3.65 -24.54
N ASN A 139 -10.64 -3.54 -23.44
CA ASN A 139 -11.04 -2.28 -22.84
C ASN A 139 -10.52 -2.18 -21.40
N THR A 140 -9.99 -1.01 -21.02
CA THR A 140 -9.51 -0.69 -19.66
C THR A 140 -10.12 0.59 -19.11
N ASN A 141 -11.12 1.15 -19.80
CA ASN A 141 -11.80 2.32 -19.32
C ASN A 141 -12.73 1.93 -18.15
N ASN A 142 -12.52 2.52 -16.98
CA ASN A 142 -13.28 2.19 -15.78
C ASN A 142 -14.79 2.49 -15.94
N GLU A 143 -15.14 3.56 -16.69
CA GLU A 143 -16.54 3.93 -16.91
C GLU A 143 -17.31 2.90 -17.76
N ASP A 144 -16.59 2.11 -18.57
CA ASP A 144 -17.19 1.09 -19.44
C ASP A 144 -17.24 -0.30 -18.75
N ILE A 145 -16.60 -0.45 -17.57
CA ILE A 145 -16.44 -1.72 -16.86
C ILE A 145 -17.45 -1.85 -15.69
N GLU A 146 -18.14 -0.78 -15.33
CA GLU A 146 -19.15 -0.75 -14.26
C GLU A 146 -20.43 -1.55 -14.58
#